data_a4f8a43f095c47db7f3301c5e017d078
#
_entry.id   a4f8a43f095c47db7f3301c5e017d078
#
_cell.length_a   1.000
_cell.length_b   1.000
_cell.length_c   1.000
_cell.angle_alpha   90.00
_cell.angle_beta   90.00
_cell.angle_gamma   90.00
#
_symmetry.space_group_name_H-M   'P 1'
#
loop_
_entity.id
_entity.type
_entity.pdbx_description
1 polymer ?
#
loop_
_entity_poly.entity_id
_entity_poly.type
_entity_poly.pdbx_seq_one_letter_code
_entity_poly.pdbx_strand_id
1 'polypeptide(L)'
;MSFSTIMQQLMSGMISTVSIFLLTLLFSMPLGLAVAFGRMAKFKPLQWLMKLYISVMRGTPLMLQLLVVYFGPYYVFGISLSGYSVFVATIIGFSINYAAYFAEIYRSGIESIPVGQYEAAKVLGYSRVQTFFKIIFPQ
;
A
#
# COMPACT_ATOMS: atom_id res chain seq x y z
N MET A 1 -26.16 23.31 20.07
CA MET A 1 -26.25 22.51 18.81
C MET A 1 -27.41 21.53 18.94
N SER A 2 -28.26 21.42 17.91
CA SER A 2 -29.36 20.44 17.93
C SER A 2 -28.79 19.02 17.79
N PHE A 3 -29.41 18.03 18.41
CA PHE A 3 -29.04 16.60 18.28
C PHE A 3 -29.00 16.17 16.82
N SER A 4 -29.94 16.64 16.00
CA SER A 4 -29.99 16.37 14.57
C SER A 4 -28.76 16.90 13.82
N THR A 5 -28.26 18.08 14.17
CA THR A 5 -27.05 18.67 13.56
C THR A 5 -25.80 17.85 13.90
N ILE A 6 -25.69 17.39 15.15
CA ILE A 6 -24.56 16.53 15.57
C ILE A 6 -24.61 15.22 14.82
N MET A 7 -25.80 14.58 14.69
CA MET A 7 -25.95 13.33 13.98
C MET A 7 -25.60 13.44 12.50
N GLN A 8 -26.01 14.53 11.84
CA GLN A 8 -25.64 14.78 10.43
C GLN A 8 -24.13 14.94 10.24
N GLN A 9 -23.45 15.69 11.14
CA GLN A 9 -22.01 15.86 11.08
C GLN A 9 -21.26 14.53 11.31
N LEU A 10 -21.72 13.73 12.26
CA LEU A 10 -21.13 12.41 12.52
C LEU A 10 -21.30 11.47 11.31
N MET A 11 -22.47 11.44 10.71
CA MET A 11 -22.73 10.62 9.51
C MET A 11 -21.86 11.07 8.32
N SER A 12 -21.75 12.36 8.07
CA SER A 12 -20.88 12.90 7.02
C SER A 12 -19.40 12.54 7.26
N GLY A 13 -18.92 12.67 8.50
CA GLY A 13 -17.57 12.27 8.89
C GLY A 13 -17.33 10.76 8.71
N MET A 14 -18.33 9.94 9.08
CA MET A 14 -18.24 8.48 8.92
C MET A 14 -18.16 8.06 7.45
N ILE A 15 -18.97 8.67 6.57
CA ILE A 15 -18.92 8.40 5.13
C ILE A 15 -17.51 8.74 4.57
N SER A 16 -16.95 9.88 4.95
CA SER A 16 -15.59 10.27 4.53
C SER A 16 -14.55 9.27 5.02
N THR A 17 -14.63 8.85 6.27
CA THR A 17 -13.71 7.87 6.88
C THR A 17 -13.78 6.51 6.19
N VAL A 18 -14.99 6.00 5.95
CA VAL A 18 -15.20 4.72 5.25
C VAL A 18 -14.69 4.81 3.81
N SER A 19 -14.93 5.94 3.13
CA SER A 19 -14.44 6.15 1.76
C SER A 19 -12.92 6.16 1.71
N ILE A 20 -12.24 6.87 2.62
CA ILE A 20 -10.77 6.87 2.71
C ILE A 20 -10.26 5.45 2.98
N PHE A 21 -10.86 4.72 3.92
CA PHE A 21 -10.48 3.35 4.26
C PHE A 21 -10.56 2.42 3.04
N LEU A 22 -11.73 2.38 2.37
CA LEU A 22 -11.93 1.50 1.22
C LEU A 22 -11.01 1.85 0.05
N LEU A 23 -10.86 3.13 -0.27
CA LEU A 23 -9.98 3.57 -1.36
C LEU A 23 -8.51 3.31 -1.02
N THR A 24 -8.11 3.52 0.23
CA THR A 24 -6.76 3.16 0.68
C THR A 24 -6.49 1.67 0.50
N LEU A 25 -7.40 0.79 0.92
CA LEU A 25 -7.24 -0.66 0.71
C LEU A 25 -7.16 -1.00 -0.77
N LEU A 26 -8.08 -0.46 -1.57
CA LEU A 26 -8.14 -0.71 -3.02
C LEU A 26 -6.83 -0.40 -3.73
N PHE A 27 -6.17 0.70 -3.37
CA PHE A 27 -4.91 1.12 -4.00
C PHE A 27 -3.67 0.55 -3.31
N SER A 28 -3.66 0.43 -1.99
CA SER A 28 -2.48 -0.02 -1.25
C SER A 28 -2.21 -1.52 -1.39
N MET A 29 -3.24 -2.35 -1.53
CA MET A 29 -3.05 -3.80 -1.69
C MET A 29 -2.33 -4.16 -3.00
N PRO A 30 -2.77 -3.74 -4.19
CA PRO A 30 -2.05 -4.05 -5.43
C PRO A 30 -0.68 -3.38 -5.50
N LEU A 31 -0.56 -2.14 -5.00
CA LEU A 31 0.72 -1.44 -4.92
C LEU A 31 1.68 -2.15 -3.98
N GLY A 32 1.21 -2.61 -2.82
CA GLY A 32 1.99 -3.40 -1.87
C GLY A 32 2.50 -4.71 -2.45
N LEU A 33 1.67 -5.39 -3.25
CA LEU A 33 2.07 -6.61 -3.95
C LEU A 33 3.19 -6.33 -4.97
N ALA A 34 3.07 -5.25 -5.76
CA ALA A 34 4.11 -4.83 -6.69
C ALA A 34 5.44 -4.51 -5.97
N VAL A 35 5.36 -3.79 -4.85
CA VAL A 35 6.54 -3.47 -4.00
C VAL A 35 7.14 -4.75 -3.40
N ALA A 36 6.32 -5.71 -2.96
CA ALA A 36 6.80 -7.01 -2.45
C ALA A 36 7.59 -7.77 -3.50
N PHE A 37 7.10 -7.85 -4.73
CA PHE A 37 7.84 -8.47 -5.84
C PHE A 37 9.14 -7.73 -6.15
N GLY A 38 9.14 -6.40 -6.15
CA GLY A 38 10.36 -5.61 -6.30
C GLY A 38 11.37 -5.86 -5.17
N ARG A 39 10.88 -6.03 -3.94
CA ARG A 39 11.69 -6.34 -2.76
C ARG A 39 12.32 -7.74 -2.82
N MET A 40 11.64 -8.70 -3.44
CA MET A 40 12.12 -10.08 -3.64
C MET A 40 12.84 -10.26 -4.98
N ALA A 41 12.95 -9.24 -5.82
CA ALA A 41 13.59 -9.32 -7.11
C ALA A 41 15.08 -9.67 -7.01
N LYS A 42 15.61 -10.38 -8.01
CA LYS A 42 17.05 -10.71 -8.10
C LYS A 42 17.91 -9.49 -8.46
N PHE A 43 17.33 -8.46 -9.06
CA PHE A 43 18.02 -7.22 -9.44
C PHE A 43 18.29 -6.37 -8.20
N LYS A 44 19.54 -6.35 -7.76
CA LYS A 44 19.98 -5.70 -6.50
C LYS A 44 19.59 -4.22 -6.35
N PRO A 45 19.75 -3.36 -7.39
CA PRO A 45 19.35 -1.96 -7.26
C PRO A 45 17.86 -1.78 -6.95
N LEU A 46 16.98 -2.56 -7.62
CA LEU A 46 15.54 -2.55 -7.37
C LEU A 46 15.21 -3.01 -5.95
N GLN A 47 15.83 -4.13 -5.52
CA GLN A 47 15.66 -4.65 -4.18
C GLN A 47 16.05 -3.61 -3.12
N TRP A 48 17.18 -2.91 -3.32
CA TRP A 48 17.66 -1.87 -2.41
C TRP A 48 16.70 -0.66 -2.38
N LEU A 49 16.23 -0.23 -3.54
CA LEU A 49 15.26 0.88 -3.65
C LEU A 49 13.95 0.56 -2.90
N MET A 50 13.42 -0.65 -3.09
CA MET A 50 12.20 -1.07 -2.39
C MET A 50 12.43 -1.18 -0.88
N LYS A 51 13.60 -1.66 -0.45
CA LYS A 51 13.99 -1.70 0.96
C LYS A 51 14.04 -0.30 1.57
N LEU A 52 14.65 0.65 0.87
CA LEU A 52 14.72 2.05 1.30
C LEU A 52 13.32 2.66 1.43
N TYR A 53 12.48 2.48 0.41
CA TYR A 53 11.08 2.94 0.42
C TYR A 53 10.32 2.39 1.63
N ILE A 54 10.35 1.09 1.85
CA ILE A 54 9.67 0.43 2.99
C ILE A 54 10.20 0.97 4.31
N SER A 55 11.53 1.13 4.43
CA SER A 55 12.17 1.65 5.64
C SER A 55 11.75 3.07 5.96
N VAL A 56 11.70 3.95 4.95
CA VAL A 56 11.26 5.35 5.11
C VAL A 56 9.79 5.42 5.50
N MET A 57 8.92 4.71 4.77
CA MET A 57 7.47 4.76 5.01
C MET A 57 7.07 4.19 6.38
N ARG A 58 7.76 3.18 6.87
CA ARG A 58 7.49 2.58 8.18
C ARG A 58 8.26 3.23 9.33
N GLY A 59 9.31 3.99 9.01
CA GLY A 59 10.16 4.65 9.99
C GLY A 59 9.83 6.13 10.24
N THR A 60 8.92 6.72 9.46
CA THR A 60 8.53 8.13 9.60
C THR A 60 7.05 8.28 9.99
N PRO A 61 6.68 9.34 10.73
CA PRO A 61 5.28 9.57 11.11
C PRO A 61 4.40 9.81 9.88
N LEU A 62 3.26 9.12 9.81
CA LEU A 62 2.29 9.25 8.72
C LEU A 62 1.84 10.71 8.50
N MET A 63 1.67 11.47 9.59
CA MET A 63 1.23 12.86 9.52
C MET A 63 2.20 13.74 8.73
N LEU A 64 3.51 13.54 8.92
CA LEU A 64 4.53 14.26 8.14
C LEU A 64 4.51 13.86 6.66
N GLN A 65 4.27 12.59 6.37
CA GLN A 65 4.13 12.10 5.00
C GLN A 65 2.92 12.75 4.30
N LEU A 66 1.79 12.88 4.99
CA LEU A 66 0.60 13.56 4.46
C LEU A 66 0.87 15.03 4.16
N LEU A 67 1.60 15.74 5.02
CA LEU A 67 2.02 17.11 4.77
C LEU A 67 2.90 17.22 3.52
N VAL A 68 3.85 16.32 3.35
CA VAL A 68 4.70 16.27 2.15
C VAL A 68 3.89 15.99 0.90
N VAL A 69 2.95 15.03 0.94
CA VAL A 69 2.09 14.71 -0.21
C VAL A 69 1.18 15.88 -0.58
N TYR A 70 0.64 16.59 0.40
CA TYR A 70 -0.27 17.72 0.15
C TYR A 70 0.47 18.99 -0.30
N PHE A 71 1.52 19.38 0.42
CA PHE A 71 2.24 20.62 0.16
C PHE A 71 3.42 20.48 -0.81
N GLY A 72 3.99 19.29 -0.93
CA GLY A 72 5.15 19.04 -1.79
C GLY A 72 4.98 19.50 -3.24
N PRO A 73 3.85 19.19 -3.91
CA PRO A 73 3.60 19.63 -5.28
C PRO A 73 3.64 21.14 -5.44
N TYR A 74 3.19 21.91 -4.45
CA TYR A 74 3.25 23.36 -4.45
C TYR A 74 4.70 23.86 -4.37
N TYR A 75 5.47 23.36 -3.39
CA TYR A 75 6.83 23.86 -3.16
C TYR A 75 7.84 23.40 -4.21
N VAL A 76 7.66 22.20 -4.77
CA VAL A 76 8.60 21.61 -5.74
C VAL A 76 8.28 22.02 -7.18
N PHE A 77 7.00 22.05 -7.54
CA PHE A 77 6.55 22.26 -8.92
C PHE A 77 5.73 23.53 -9.13
N GLY A 78 5.45 24.31 -8.08
CA GLY A 78 4.61 25.51 -8.17
C GLY A 78 3.13 25.21 -8.47
N ILE A 79 2.66 23.98 -8.26
CA ILE A 79 1.28 23.58 -8.52
C ILE A 79 0.36 24.21 -7.50
N SER A 80 -0.66 24.96 -7.97
CA SER A 80 -1.62 25.62 -7.09
C SER A 80 -2.38 24.63 -6.22
N LEU A 81 -2.41 24.87 -4.90
CA LEU A 81 -3.18 24.08 -3.94
C LEU A 81 -4.70 24.16 -4.14
N SER A 82 -5.19 25.21 -4.82
CA SER A 82 -6.63 25.40 -5.08
C SER A 82 -7.24 24.31 -5.98
N GLY A 83 -6.42 23.63 -6.79
CA GLY A 83 -6.85 22.51 -7.63
C GLY A 83 -6.58 21.14 -7.04
N TYR A 84 -5.94 21.06 -5.85
CA TYR A 84 -5.52 19.80 -5.25
C TYR A 84 -6.30 19.51 -3.95
N SER A 85 -7.23 18.59 -4.03
CA SER A 85 -8.10 18.26 -2.90
C SER A 85 -7.34 17.58 -1.77
N VAL A 86 -7.55 18.03 -0.52
CA VAL A 86 -7.03 17.39 0.69
C VAL A 86 -7.46 15.91 0.75
N PHE A 87 -8.68 15.60 0.33
CA PHE A 87 -9.19 14.23 0.29
C PHE A 87 -8.35 13.32 -0.64
N VAL A 88 -8.04 13.81 -1.85
CA VAL A 88 -7.20 13.07 -2.81
C VAL A 88 -5.78 12.92 -2.27
N ALA A 89 -5.19 13.96 -1.73
CA ALA A 89 -3.87 13.91 -1.11
C ALA A 89 -3.81 12.88 0.03
N THR A 90 -4.85 12.83 0.84
CA THR A 90 -4.99 11.86 1.93
C THR A 90 -4.99 10.43 1.38
N ILE A 91 -5.81 10.14 0.37
CA ILE A 91 -5.86 8.79 -0.24
C ILE A 91 -4.50 8.41 -0.82
N ILE A 92 -3.81 9.31 -1.52
CA ILE A 92 -2.47 9.06 -2.07
C ILE A 92 -1.48 8.78 -0.95
N GLY A 93 -1.41 9.63 0.06
CA GLY A 93 -0.48 9.47 1.17
C GLY A 93 -0.70 8.18 1.96
N PHE A 94 -1.96 7.87 2.29
CA PHE A 94 -2.31 6.59 2.94
C PHE A 94 -1.98 5.40 2.06
N SER A 95 -2.30 5.46 0.77
CA SER A 95 -2.04 4.34 -0.15
C SER A 95 -0.56 4.04 -0.28
N ILE A 96 0.28 5.06 -0.40
CA ILE A 96 1.74 4.93 -0.46
C ILE A 96 2.27 4.38 0.88
N ASN A 97 1.81 4.89 2.01
CA ASN A 97 2.25 4.42 3.32
C ASN A 97 1.86 2.96 3.55
N TYR A 98 0.57 2.62 3.40
CA TYR A 98 0.08 1.25 3.65
C TYR A 98 0.58 0.24 2.63
N ALA A 99 0.93 0.64 1.40
CA ALA A 99 1.60 -0.24 0.45
C ALA A 99 2.93 -0.79 1.00
N ALA A 100 3.68 0.00 1.77
CA ALA A 100 4.89 -0.47 2.42
C ALA A 100 4.63 -1.53 3.52
N TYR A 101 3.52 -1.40 4.25
CA TYR A 101 3.10 -2.41 5.23
C TYR A 101 2.61 -3.69 4.53
N PHE A 102 1.75 -3.58 3.51
CA PHE A 102 1.30 -4.73 2.75
C PHE A 102 2.45 -5.45 2.05
N ALA A 103 3.45 -4.72 1.54
CA ALA A 103 4.63 -5.31 0.93
C ALA A 103 5.37 -6.27 1.88
N GLU A 104 5.55 -5.89 3.15
CA GLU A 104 6.18 -6.76 4.13
C GLU A 104 5.27 -7.93 4.55
N ILE A 105 3.96 -7.71 4.66
CA ILE A 105 2.99 -8.78 4.93
C ILE A 105 3.04 -9.82 3.81
N TYR A 106 2.95 -9.41 2.55
CA TYR A 106 3.03 -10.32 1.41
C TYR A 106 4.37 -11.04 1.32
N ARG A 107 5.49 -10.30 1.49
CA ARG A 107 6.83 -10.90 1.50
C ARG A 107 6.94 -11.97 2.59
N SER A 108 6.54 -11.64 3.80
CA SER A 108 6.59 -12.56 4.94
C SER A 108 5.72 -13.81 4.71
N GLY A 109 4.50 -13.63 4.18
CA GLY A 109 3.61 -14.72 3.83
C GLY A 109 4.22 -15.64 2.77
N ILE A 110 4.75 -15.09 1.67
CA ILE A 110 5.37 -15.86 0.59
C ILE A 110 6.63 -16.60 1.08
N GLU A 111 7.47 -15.94 1.88
CA GLU A 111 8.70 -16.55 2.41
C GLU A 111 8.43 -17.61 3.49
N SER A 112 7.26 -17.62 4.12
CA SER A 112 6.87 -18.62 5.11
C SER A 112 6.47 -19.96 4.51
N ILE A 113 6.21 -20.02 3.20
CA ILE A 113 5.78 -21.25 2.51
C ILE A 113 6.95 -22.23 2.44
N PRO A 114 6.78 -23.48 2.93
CA PRO A 114 7.83 -24.50 2.88
C PRO A 114 8.31 -24.80 1.45
N VAL A 115 9.62 -24.95 1.29
CA VAL A 115 10.26 -25.23 -0.02
C VAL A 115 9.66 -26.49 -0.68
N GLY A 116 9.27 -27.48 0.11
CA GLY A 116 8.64 -28.71 -0.37
C GLY A 116 7.36 -28.47 -1.19
N GLN A 117 6.61 -27.39 -0.96
CA GLN A 117 5.44 -27.04 -1.79
C GLN A 117 5.84 -26.60 -3.19
N TYR A 118 6.95 -25.85 -3.31
CA TYR A 118 7.50 -25.47 -4.61
C TYR A 118 8.05 -26.68 -5.37
N GLU A 119 8.70 -27.62 -4.67
CA GLU A 119 9.22 -28.86 -5.22
C GLU A 119 8.09 -29.78 -5.70
N ALA A 120 7.05 -29.97 -4.89
CA ALA A 120 5.86 -30.72 -5.27
C ALA A 120 5.16 -30.12 -6.50
N ALA A 121 4.99 -28.81 -6.56
CA ALA A 121 4.43 -28.14 -7.71
C ALA A 121 5.26 -28.38 -8.99
N LYS A 122 6.58 -28.36 -8.86
CA LYS A 122 7.50 -28.63 -9.98
C LYS A 122 7.38 -30.08 -10.48
N VAL A 123 7.28 -31.07 -9.58
CA VAL A 123 7.06 -32.48 -9.92
C VAL A 123 5.74 -32.67 -10.65
N LEU A 124 4.69 -31.94 -10.25
CA LEU A 124 3.38 -31.92 -10.93
C LEU A 124 3.35 -31.15 -12.27
N GLY A 125 4.49 -30.61 -12.70
CA GLY A 125 4.62 -29.90 -13.98
C GLY A 125 4.05 -28.47 -13.96
N TYR A 126 3.79 -27.88 -12.80
CA TYR A 126 3.32 -26.50 -12.72
C TYR A 126 4.42 -25.50 -13.08
N SER A 127 4.06 -24.52 -13.91
CA SER A 127 4.91 -23.36 -14.18
C SER A 127 5.03 -22.48 -12.90
N ARG A 128 6.04 -21.59 -12.87
CA ARG A 128 6.22 -20.66 -11.74
C ARG A 128 4.98 -19.79 -11.46
N VAL A 129 4.32 -19.34 -12.53
CA VAL A 129 3.10 -18.53 -12.44
C VAL A 129 1.94 -19.35 -11.89
N GLN A 130 1.76 -20.58 -12.38
CA GLN A 130 0.74 -21.51 -11.86
C GLN A 130 0.98 -21.86 -10.40
N THR A 131 2.23 -22.15 -10.02
CA THR A 131 2.60 -22.41 -8.63
C THR A 131 2.24 -21.21 -7.74
N PHE A 132 2.60 -20.01 -8.16
CA PHE A 132 2.28 -18.80 -7.40
C PHE A 132 0.78 -18.62 -7.19
N PHE A 133 -0.01 -18.54 -8.27
CA PHE A 133 -1.44 -18.22 -8.16
C PHE A 133 -2.31 -19.37 -7.63
N LYS A 134 -1.92 -20.64 -7.87
CA LYS A 134 -2.75 -21.78 -7.46
C LYS A 134 -2.37 -22.38 -6.09
N ILE A 135 -1.13 -22.19 -5.65
CA ILE A 135 -0.60 -22.84 -4.45
C ILE A 135 -0.16 -21.82 -3.41
N ILE A 136 0.69 -20.85 -3.80
CA ILE A 136 1.34 -19.95 -2.84
C ILE A 136 0.42 -18.80 -2.41
N PHE A 137 -0.14 -18.09 -3.37
CA PHE A 137 -0.96 -16.91 -3.12
C PHE A 137 -2.26 -17.18 -2.35
N PRO A 138 -2.96 -18.33 -2.50
CA PRO A 138 -4.17 -18.64 -1.73
C PRO A 138 -3.93 -19.01 -0.26
N GLN A 139 -2.67 -19.28 0.15
CA GLN A 139 -2.28 -19.63 1.52
C GLN A 139 -1.93 -18.39 2.33
#